data_5cfd899e356ac11ea2fb104c1ea08250
#
_entry.id   5cfd899e356ac11ea2fb104c1ea08250
#
_cell.length_a   1.000
_cell.length_b   1.000
_cell.length_c   1.000
_cell.angle_alpha   90.00
_cell.angle_beta   90.00
_cell.angle_gamma   90.00
#
_symmetry.space_group_name_H-M   'P 1'
#
loop_
_entity.id
_entity.type
_entity.pdbx_description
1 polymer ?
#
loop_
_entity_poly.entity_id
_entity_poly.type
_entity_poly.pdbx_seq_one_letter_code
_entity_poly.pdbx_strand_id
1 'polypeptide(L)' 'MSDIDVTAPSLAELATHHSEKWRAFAPNVIPLPVAEMDFPVAAPIREFLHSMVEHSDMGYLGPIPELGSSLATFAATR' A
#
# COMPACT_ATOMS: atom_id res chain seq x y z
N MET A 1 -18.71 6.02 -1.05
CA MET A 1 -17.43 5.37 -1.28
C MET A 1 -16.36 6.42 -1.55
N SER A 2 -15.23 6.29 -0.89
CA SER A 2 -14.14 7.22 -1.12
C SER A 2 -13.55 7.03 -2.51
N ASP A 3 -13.15 8.14 -3.11
CA ASP A 3 -12.43 8.07 -4.37
C ASP A 3 -11.05 7.50 -4.13
N ILE A 4 -10.61 6.68 -5.06
CA ILE A 4 -9.26 6.12 -5.04
C ILE A 4 -8.39 7.02 -5.92
N ASP A 5 -7.32 7.53 -5.33
CA ASP A 5 -6.37 8.33 -6.08
C ASP A 5 -5.48 7.41 -6.90
N VAL A 6 -5.62 7.49 -8.23
CA VAL A 6 -4.82 6.70 -9.16
C VAL A 6 -3.70 7.53 -9.80
N THR A 7 -3.43 8.70 -9.23
CA THR A 7 -2.35 9.56 -9.71
C THR A 7 -1.05 9.16 -9.05
N ALA A 8 -0.04 8.85 -9.85
CA ALA A 8 1.27 8.51 -9.31
C ALA A 8 1.99 9.78 -8.81
N PRO A 9 2.79 9.67 -7.74
CA PRO A 9 3.63 10.78 -7.30
C PRO A 9 4.66 11.16 -8.36
N SER A 10 5.31 12.30 -8.19
CA SER A 10 6.38 12.74 -9.07
C SER A 10 7.60 11.82 -8.94
N LEU A 11 8.45 11.81 -9.97
CA LEU A 11 9.71 11.06 -9.91
C LEU A 11 10.60 11.52 -8.76
N ALA A 12 10.61 12.83 -8.49
CA ALA A 12 11.41 13.36 -7.39
C ALA A 12 10.94 12.80 -6.04
N GLU A 13 9.64 12.68 -5.85
CA GLU A 13 9.08 12.13 -4.64
C GLU A 13 9.33 10.62 -4.52
N LEU A 14 9.11 9.89 -5.62
CA LEU A 14 9.35 8.44 -5.64
C LEU A 14 10.82 8.12 -5.38
N ALA A 15 11.73 8.94 -5.85
CA ALA A 15 13.16 8.73 -5.65
C ALA A 15 13.59 8.79 -4.18
N THR A 16 12.73 9.32 -3.31
CA THR A 16 13.00 9.32 -1.86
C THR A 16 12.60 8.01 -1.18
N HIS A 17 11.94 7.11 -1.90
CA HIS A 17 11.48 5.85 -1.34
C HIS A 17 12.65 4.91 -1.07
N HIS A 18 12.45 3.96 -0.17
CA HIS A 18 13.51 3.09 0.32
C HIS A 18 13.44 1.67 -0.22
N SER A 19 12.48 1.39 -1.11
CA SER A 19 12.37 0.05 -1.70
C SER A 19 13.53 -0.24 -2.64
N GLU A 20 13.73 -1.51 -2.92
CA GLU A 20 14.76 -1.95 -3.86
C GLU A 20 14.61 -1.27 -5.21
N LYS A 21 13.38 -1.09 -5.67
CA LYS A 21 13.09 -0.43 -6.94
C LYS A 21 13.75 0.95 -7.02
N TRP A 22 13.70 1.72 -5.93
CA TRP A 22 14.15 3.11 -5.92
C TRP A 22 15.54 3.31 -5.36
N ARG A 23 16.17 2.25 -4.84
CA ARG A 23 17.49 2.35 -4.24
C ARG A 23 18.57 1.57 -4.98
N ALA A 24 18.20 0.54 -5.74
CA ALA A 24 19.18 -0.35 -6.37
C ALA A 24 19.81 0.23 -7.64
N PHE A 25 19.24 1.29 -8.21
CA PHE A 25 19.64 1.78 -9.51
C PHE A 25 20.11 3.24 -9.45
N ALA A 26 20.95 3.62 -10.42
CA ALA A 26 21.45 4.99 -10.52
C ALA A 26 20.30 5.96 -10.83
N PRO A 27 20.43 7.26 -10.46
CA PRO A 27 19.35 8.24 -10.63
C PRO A 27 18.88 8.45 -12.08
N ASN A 28 19.73 8.14 -13.05
CA ASN A 28 19.40 8.30 -14.46
C ASN A 28 18.78 7.07 -15.09
N VAL A 29 18.50 6.04 -14.29
CA VAL A 29 17.90 4.79 -14.76
C VAL A 29 16.42 4.79 -14.36
N ILE A 30 15.54 4.44 -15.31
CA ILE A 30 14.13 4.26 -15.03
C ILE A 30 13.93 2.82 -14.51
N PRO A 31 13.62 2.65 -13.21
CA PRO A 31 13.53 1.32 -12.64
C PRO A 31 12.19 0.65 -12.95
N LEU A 32 12.25 -0.57 -13.44
CA LEU A 32 11.06 -1.38 -13.70
C LEU A 32 11.23 -2.82 -13.17
N PRO A 33 11.93 -3.04 -12.05
CA PRO A 33 12.08 -4.38 -11.50
C PRO A 33 10.84 -4.76 -10.69
N VAL A 34 10.65 -6.05 -10.50
CA VAL A 34 9.56 -6.62 -9.71
C VAL A 34 8.20 -6.01 -10.07
N ALA A 35 7.18 -6.36 -9.34
CA ALA A 35 5.82 -5.87 -9.58
C ALA A 35 5.45 -4.75 -8.61
N GLU A 36 6.40 -3.89 -8.28
CA GLU A 36 6.13 -2.76 -7.39
C GLU A 36 5.45 -1.64 -8.16
N MET A 37 4.27 -1.24 -7.69
CA MET A 37 3.54 -0.11 -8.25
C MET A 37 3.95 1.19 -7.58
N ASP A 38 3.83 2.29 -8.34
CA ASP A 38 4.16 3.61 -7.81
C ASP A 38 2.94 4.39 -7.34
N PHE A 39 1.76 3.80 -7.46
CA PHE A 39 0.53 4.43 -7.00
C PHE A 39 0.48 4.45 -5.46
N PRO A 40 -0.08 5.52 -4.88
CA PRO A 40 -0.17 5.59 -3.42
C PRO A 40 -1.14 4.53 -2.87
N VAL A 41 -0.97 4.23 -1.59
CA VAL A 41 -1.91 3.37 -0.89
C VAL A 41 -3.27 4.07 -0.85
N ALA A 42 -4.35 3.32 -1.09
CA ALA A 42 -5.70 3.88 -1.06
C ALA A 42 -5.96 4.57 0.29
N ALA A 43 -6.62 5.73 0.26
CA ALA A 43 -6.82 6.54 1.45
C ALA A 43 -7.46 5.76 2.62
N PRO A 44 -8.50 4.95 2.43
CA PRO A 44 -9.08 4.19 3.55
C PRO A 44 -8.10 3.24 4.20
N ILE A 45 -7.22 2.60 3.40
CA ILE A 45 -6.21 1.68 3.92
C ILE A 45 -5.15 2.47 4.68
N ARG A 46 -4.70 3.59 4.12
CA ARG A 46 -3.69 4.44 4.75
C ARG A 46 -4.17 4.96 6.09
N GLU A 47 -5.42 5.41 6.16
CA GLU A 47 -6.02 5.93 7.38
C GLU A 47 -6.11 4.85 8.46
N PHE A 48 -6.48 3.64 8.06
CA PHE A 48 -6.56 2.52 8.99
C PHE A 48 -5.18 2.17 9.54
N LEU A 49 -4.16 2.11 8.68
CA LEU A 49 -2.80 1.82 9.11
C LEU A 49 -2.25 2.91 10.04
N HIS A 50 -2.54 4.17 9.74
CA HIS A 50 -2.16 5.28 10.62
C HIS A 50 -2.79 5.12 12.00
N SER A 51 -4.06 4.72 12.05
CA SER A 51 -4.76 4.48 13.31
C SER A 51 -4.10 3.36 14.10
N MET A 52 -3.70 2.28 13.43
CA MET A 52 -3.01 1.18 14.10
C MET A 52 -1.71 1.64 14.74
N VAL A 53 -0.92 2.43 14.01
CA VAL A 53 0.33 2.96 14.53
C VAL A 53 0.06 3.90 15.71
N GLU A 54 -0.92 4.79 15.56
CA GLU A 54 -1.27 5.77 16.59
C GLU A 54 -1.67 5.10 17.91
N HIS A 55 -2.36 3.96 17.83
CA HIS A 55 -2.81 3.22 19.01
C HIS A 55 -1.84 2.13 19.44
N SER A 56 -0.68 2.05 18.79
CA SER A 56 0.31 0.98 19.04
C SER A 56 -0.29 -0.41 18.91
N ASP A 57 -1.25 -0.56 17.99
CA ASP A 57 -1.94 -1.82 17.74
C ASP A 57 -1.12 -2.69 16.77
N MET A 58 0.01 -3.17 17.25
CA MET A 58 1.01 -3.88 16.46
C MET A 58 1.29 -5.27 17.01
N GLY A 59 0.30 -5.86 17.66
CA GLY A 59 0.46 -7.16 18.31
C GLY A 59 0.42 -8.32 17.33
N TYR A 60 0.64 -9.50 17.86
CA TYR A 60 0.55 -10.75 17.11
C TYR A 60 -0.92 -11.05 16.79
N LEU A 61 -1.19 -11.32 15.51
CA LEU A 61 -2.56 -11.60 15.08
C LEU A 61 -2.92 -13.06 15.26
N GLY A 62 -4.06 -13.29 15.93
CA GLY A 62 -4.72 -14.58 15.92
C GLY A 62 -5.71 -14.66 14.75
N PRO A 63 -6.58 -15.67 14.73
CA PRO A 63 -7.62 -15.77 13.70
C PRO A 63 -8.56 -14.56 13.74
N ILE A 64 -8.90 -14.04 12.54
CA ILE A 64 -9.80 -12.91 12.40
C ILE A 64 -11.00 -13.34 11.57
N PRO A 65 -12.14 -13.71 12.21
CA PRO A 65 -13.32 -14.15 11.47
C PRO A 65 -13.84 -13.11 10.48
N GLU A 66 -13.73 -11.82 10.83
CA GLU A 66 -14.17 -10.72 9.98
C GLU A 66 -13.43 -10.68 8.66
N LEU A 67 -12.18 -11.12 8.63
CA LEU A 67 -11.39 -11.15 7.40
C LEU A 67 -11.99 -12.15 6.41
N GLY A 68 -12.34 -13.34 6.90
CA GLY A 68 -12.97 -14.35 6.05
C GLY A 68 -14.30 -13.88 5.50
N SER A 69 -15.12 -13.23 6.34
CA SER A 69 -16.40 -12.69 5.91
C SER A 69 -16.23 -11.60 4.87
N SER A 70 -15.27 -10.70 5.06
CA SER A 70 -15.00 -9.63 4.10
C SER A 70 -14.53 -10.19 2.78
N LEU A 71 -13.67 -11.19 2.79
CA LEU A 71 -13.19 -11.83 1.57
C LEU A 71 -14.32 -12.51 0.83
N ALA A 72 -15.19 -13.22 1.55
CA ALA A 72 -16.34 -13.88 0.94
C ALA A 72 -17.29 -12.89 0.26
N THR A 73 -17.54 -11.76 0.92
CA THR A 73 -18.37 -10.69 0.36
C THR A 73 -17.74 -10.12 -0.91
N PHE A 74 -16.46 -9.84 -0.86
CA PHE A 74 -15.71 -9.33 -2.01
C PHE A 74 -15.78 -10.32 -3.18
N ALA A 75 -15.52 -11.60 -2.92
CA ALA A 75 -15.50 -12.63 -3.95
C ALA A 75 -16.87 -12.80 -4.60
N ALA A 76 -17.94 -12.64 -3.83
CA ALA A 76 -19.30 -12.80 -4.35
C ALA A 76 -19.68 -11.70 -5.36
N THR A 77 -18.97 -10.57 -5.35
CA THR A 77 -19.23 -9.46 -6.28
C THR A 77 -18.39 -9.57 -7.55
N ARG A 78 -17.55 -10.58 -7.68
CA ARG A 78 -16.66 -10.83 -8.83
C ARG A 78 -17.13 -12.08 -9.59
#